data_e64375b5d81840145073e8a9130bf736
#
_entry.id   e64375b5d81840145073e8a9130bf736
#
_cell.length_a   1.000
_cell.length_b   1.000
_cell.length_c   1.000
_cell.angle_alpha   90.00
_cell.angle_beta   90.00
_cell.angle_gamma   90.00
#
_symmetry.space_group_name_H-M   'P 1'
#
loop_
_entity.id
_entity.type
_entity.pdbx_description
1 polymer ?
#
loop_
_entity_poly.entity_id
_entity_poly.type
_entity_poly.pdbx_seq_one_letter_code
_entity_poly.pdbx_strand_id
1 'polypeptide(L)'
;MVPNLRFSFEEDWCTSTIGENFRLSSGLTPSTKEKAYFNNGIIPWINSGELKNKYISFTENKLTLDAVKKHNLTIYPMDTMVIAIYGLEAAGVRGKASITKMDSTISQSCMAFNSLGNVLTQFMYYVYKKEAQILGTRYAQGTKQQNLSSDLISSYKLHYPSKEEQLKIVDFLSLIDEKIETQIKIIDRLQSQIKYIKGQILNLTTTIEIKSLDQLCDISTGKRDANEMKINGMYKFFTCSREDYCIDTYSFEGEALIISGNGELGLIKYYNGKFDAYQRTYVLQNFNCHPKYLMYVLQSKLPRKIEKEKNVGAMPYIVLKTLTSINVEIPNMHDQIEIVDILNKFEEKLENEQILLELFKKEKSFLLKNLFV
;
A
#
# COMPACT_ATOMS: atom_id res chain seq x y z
N MET A 1 1.27 -5.20 -36.86
CA MET A 1 1.89 -4.34 -35.82
C MET A 1 2.66 -5.23 -34.85
N VAL A 2 3.84 -4.77 -34.42
CA VAL A 2 4.66 -5.52 -33.45
C VAL A 2 5.00 -4.63 -32.26
N PRO A 3 5.22 -5.19 -31.06
CA PRO A 3 5.59 -4.40 -29.88
C PRO A 3 7.02 -3.87 -29.99
N ASN A 4 7.37 -2.86 -29.15
CA ASN A 4 8.70 -2.26 -29.12
C ASN A 4 9.78 -3.24 -28.59
N LEU A 5 9.39 -4.11 -27.64
CA LEU A 5 10.20 -5.23 -27.15
C LEU A 5 9.54 -6.54 -27.55
N ARG A 6 10.31 -7.45 -28.09
CA ARG A 6 9.82 -8.75 -28.56
C ARG A 6 10.86 -9.84 -28.33
N PHE A 7 10.41 -11.02 -27.99
CA PHE A 7 11.23 -12.22 -28.05
C PHE A 7 11.53 -12.57 -29.52
N SER A 8 12.40 -13.53 -29.80
CA SER A 8 12.81 -13.94 -31.15
C SER A 8 11.68 -14.67 -31.89
N PHE A 9 10.58 -13.98 -32.17
CA PHE A 9 9.45 -14.43 -32.99
C PHE A 9 9.32 -13.50 -34.20
N GLU A 10 9.07 -14.08 -35.37
CA GLU A 10 9.02 -13.34 -36.65
C GLU A 10 7.58 -13.11 -37.13
N GLU A 11 6.62 -13.93 -36.66
CA GLU A 11 5.23 -13.87 -37.10
C GLU A 11 4.54 -12.57 -36.68
N ASP A 12 3.72 -12.00 -37.58
CA ASP A 12 2.92 -10.82 -37.24
C ASP A 12 1.86 -11.12 -36.17
N TRP A 13 1.59 -10.13 -35.36
CA TRP A 13 0.51 -10.21 -34.39
C TRP A 13 -0.86 -10.13 -35.08
N CYS A 14 -1.77 -10.98 -34.67
CA CYS A 14 -3.16 -10.96 -35.09
C CYS A 14 -3.87 -9.74 -34.49
N THR A 15 -4.86 -9.23 -35.21
CA THR A 15 -5.75 -8.16 -34.75
C THR A 15 -7.19 -8.64 -34.82
N SER A 16 -7.89 -8.54 -33.69
CA SER A 16 -9.32 -8.87 -33.57
C SER A 16 -9.96 -8.00 -32.48
N THR A 17 -11.10 -8.40 -31.96
CA THR A 17 -11.75 -7.77 -30.80
C THR A 17 -11.71 -8.69 -29.56
N ILE A 18 -11.92 -8.11 -28.38
CA ILE A 18 -12.04 -8.92 -27.16
C ILE A 18 -13.20 -9.89 -27.30
N GLY A 19 -14.35 -9.47 -27.84
CA GLY A 19 -15.53 -10.31 -27.99
C GLY A 19 -15.38 -11.49 -28.96
N GLU A 20 -14.45 -11.42 -29.93
CA GLU A 20 -14.11 -12.54 -30.81
C GLU A 20 -13.25 -13.61 -30.11
N ASN A 21 -12.61 -13.27 -28.99
CA ASN A 21 -11.70 -14.18 -28.24
C ASN A 21 -12.23 -14.56 -26.86
N PHE A 22 -13.20 -13.82 -26.33
CA PHE A 22 -13.76 -14.04 -25.01
C PHE A 22 -15.28 -13.84 -25.00
N ARG A 23 -15.99 -14.78 -24.38
CA ARG A 23 -17.39 -14.58 -24.03
C ARG A 23 -17.44 -13.75 -22.73
N LEU A 24 -17.98 -12.54 -22.81
CA LEU A 24 -18.12 -11.63 -21.68
C LEU A 24 -19.48 -11.83 -21.01
N SER A 25 -19.51 -11.84 -19.68
CA SER A 25 -20.75 -11.87 -18.92
C SER A 25 -20.60 -11.20 -17.56
N SER A 26 -21.59 -10.38 -17.20
CA SER A 26 -21.66 -9.76 -15.87
C SER A 26 -22.33 -10.72 -14.88
N GLY A 27 -21.93 -10.62 -13.62
CA GLY A 27 -22.53 -11.40 -12.57
C GLY A 27 -23.86 -10.82 -12.05
N LEU A 28 -24.39 -11.50 -11.05
CA LEU A 28 -25.58 -11.07 -10.31
C LEU A 28 -25.30 -11.04 -8.81
N THR A 29 -26.00 -10.16 -8.11
CA THR A 29 -25.89 -10.04 -6.65
C THR A 29 -27.23 -10.45 -6.02
N PRO A 30 -27.32 -11.63 -5.38
CA PRO A 30 -28.44 -11.96 -4.52
C PRO A 30 -28.59 -10.96 -3.40
N SER A 31 -29.79 -10.78 -2.87
CA SER A 31 -30.04 -9.85 -1.76
C SER A 31 -29.12 -10.14 -0.57
N THR A 32 -28.22 -9.22 -0.26
CA THR A 32 -27.27 -9.35 0.88
C THR A 32 -27.98 -9.28 2.24
N LYS A 33 -29.26 -8.84 2.27
CA LYS A 33 -30.11 -8.87 3.47
C LYS A 33 -30.58 -10.27 3.80
N GLU A 34 -30.61 -11.17 2.83
CA GLU A 34 -31.05 -12.56 3.00
C GLU A 34 -29.87 -13.44 3.41
N LYS A 35 -29.64 -13.54 4.71
CA LYS A 35 -28.52 -14.31 5.27
C LYS A 35 -28.54 -15.79 4.87
N ALA A 36 -29.71 -16.35 4.58
CA ALA A 36 -29.87 -17.73 4.14
C ALA A 36 -29.12 -18.05 2.84
N TYR A 37 -28.87 -17.05 1.99
CA TYR A 37 -28.10 -17.25 0.76
C TYR A 37 -26.58 -17.41 0.98
N PHE A 38 -26.10 -16.95 2.12
CA PHE A 38 -24.67 -16.89 2.44
C PHE A 38 -24.26 -17.86 3.56
N ASN A 39 -25.17 -18.10 4.52
CA ASN A 39 -24.89 -18.99 5.65
C ASN A 39 -24.63 -20.43 5.18
N ASN A 40 -23.48 -20.99 5.57
CA ASN A 40 -23.01 -22.31 5.11
C ASN A 40 -22.83 -22.42 3.59
N GLY A 41 -22.61 -21.30 2.92
CA GLY A 41 -22.30 -21.26 1.50
C GLY A 41 -21.00 -22.02 1.17
N ILE A 42 -21.02 -22.74 0.04
CA ILE A 42 -19.86 -23.49 -0.45
C ILE A 42 -19.35 -22.98 -1.79
N ILE A 43 -20.19 -22.28 -2.56
CA ILE A 43 -19.84 -21.74 -3.88
C ILE A 43 -19.19 -20.35 -3.68
N PRO A 44 -17.92 -20.18 -4.05
CA PRO A 44 -17.25 -18.88 -3.97
C PRO A 44 -18.01 -17.79 -4.73
N TRP A 45 -18.14 -16.60 -4.13
CA TRP A 45 -18.80 -15.44 -4.75
C TRP A 45 -17.85 -14.25 -4.75
N ILE A 46 -17.44 -13.84 -5.94
CA ILE A 46 -16.43 -12.80 -6.14
C ILE A 46 -17.12 -11.45 -6.36
N ASN A 47 -16.78 -10.46 -5.55
CA ASN A 47 -17.12 -9.06 -5.77
C ASN A 47 -15.87 -8.23 -6.12
N SER A 48 -16.05 -6.97 -6.50
CA SER A 48 -14.92 -6.10 -6.91
C SER A 48 -13.90 -5.84 -5.79
N GLY A 49 -14.26 -6.05 -4.53
CA GLY A 49 -13.36 -5.96 -3.37
C GLY A 49 -12.36 -7.12 -3.28
N GLU A 50 -12.71 -8.28 -3.85
CA GLU A 50 -11.87 -9.48 -3.87
C GLU A 50 -10.75 -9.42 -4.93
N LEU A 51 -10.86 -8.50 -5.91
CA LEU A 51 -9.90 -8.36 -7.02
C LEU A 51 -8.63 -7.62 -6.57
N LYS A 52 -7.92 -8.17 -5.59
CA LYS A 52 -6.71 -7.57 -4.99
C LYS A 52 -5.43 -8.08 -5.63
N ASN A 53 -5.34 -9.37 -5.90
CA ASN A 53 -4.17 -10.07 -6.43
C ASN A 53 -4.40 -10.61 -7.84
N LYS A 54 -3.34 -11.02 -8.54
CA LYS A 54 -3.44 -11.67 -9.86
C LYS A 54 -4.34 -12.90 -9.82
N TYR A 55 -4.22 -13.71 -8.78
CA TYR A 55 -5.02 -14.93 -8.60
C TYR A 55 -5.91 -14.84 -7.37
N ILE A 56 -7.15 -15.33 -7.50
CA ILE A 56 -8.10 -15.51 -6.39
C ILE A 56 -8.21 -17.01 -6.10
N SER A 57 -7.74 -17.43 -4.93
CA SER A 57 -7.85 -18.79 -4.41
C SER A 57 -8.83 -18.93 -3.24
N PHE A 58 -9.36 -17.80 -2.77
CA PHE A 58 -10.29 -17.74 -1.63
C PHE A 58 -11.20 -16.50 -1.77
N THR A 59 -12.45 -16.60 -1.28
CA THR A 59 -13.38 -15.48 -1.14
C THR A 59 -13.92 -15.40 0.28
N GLU A 60 -14.16 -14.19 0.77
CA GLU A 60 -14.78 -13.97 2.09
C GLU A 60 -16.22 -14.49 2.11
N ASN A 61 -16.95 -14.26 1.01
CA ASN A 61 -18.34 -14.66 0.88
C ASN A 61 -18.49 -15.86 -0.05
N LYS A 62 -19.37 -16.77 0.34
CA LYS A 62 -19.78 -17.94 -0.45
C LYS A 62 -21.30 -18.01 -0.49
N LEU A 63 -21.83 -18.53 -1.57
CA LEU A 63 -23.27 -18.76 -1.75
C LEU A 63 -23.64 -20.21 -1.52
N THR A 64 -24.86 -20.44 -1.07
CA THR A 64 -25.45 -21.78 -1.04
C THR A 64 -25.82 -22.22 -2.47
N LEU A 65 -25.87 -23.53 -2.72
CA LEU A 65 -26.32 -24.09 -4.00
C LEU A 65 -27.77 -23.65 -4.32
N ASP A 66 -28.62 -23.52 -3.30
CA ASP A 66 -29.99 -23.07 -3.46
C ASP A 66 -30.07 -21.62 -3.92
N ALA A 67 -29.22 -20.74 -3.37
CA ALA A 67 -29.11 -19.36 -3.84
C ALA A 67 -28.67 -19.29 -5.30
N VAL A 68 -27.66 -20.09 -5.68
CA VAL A 68 -27.16 -20.15 -7.06
C VAL A 68 -28.27 -20.61 -8.01
N LYS A 69 -28.99 -21.66 -7.67
CA LYS A 69 -30.12 -22.17 -8.49
C LYS A 69 -31.27 -21.18 -8.56
N LYS A 70 -31.72 -20.64 -7.39
CA LYS A 70 -32.84 -19.72 -7.30
C LYS A 70 -32.64 -18.43 -8.11
N HIS A 71 -31.42 -17.92 -8.14
CA HIS A 71 -31.08 -16.71 -8.87
C HIS A 71 -30.47 -16.98 -10.25
N ASN A 72 -30.44 -18.25 -10.69
CA ASN A 72 -29.87 -18.67 -11.97
C ASN A 72 -28.46 -18.10 -12.20
N LEU A 73 -27.59 -18.19 -11.17
CA LEU A 73 -26.23 -17.66 -11.23
C LEU A 73 -25.32 -18.57 -12.05
N THR A 74 -24.52 -17.97 -12.90
CA THR A 74 -23.51 -18.70 -13.65
C THR A 74 -22.32 -19.04 -12.75
N ILE A 75 -21.94 -20.31 -12.71
CA ILE A 75 -20.69 -20.77 -12.13
C ILE A 75 -19.64 -20.73 -13.25
N TYR A 76 -18.63 -19.89 -13.07
CA TYR A 76 -17.50 -19.76 -13.99
C TYR A 76 -16.40 -20.74 -13.59
N PRO A 77 -15.78 -21.44 -14.55
CA PRO A 77 -14.70 -22.36 -14.25
C PRO A 77 -13.45 -21.63 -13.72
N MET A 78 -12.58 -22.39 -13.05
CA MET A 78 -11.24 -21.90 -12.74
C MET A 78 -10.54 -21.37 -14.01
N ASP A 79 -9.53 -20.52 -13.83
CA ASP A 79 -8.80 -19.78 -14.88
C ASP A 79 -9.69 -18.80 -15.69
N THR A 80 -10.83 -18.40 -15.15
CA THR A 80 -11.63 -17.28 -15.69
C THR A 80 -11.05 -15.95 -15.19
N MET A 81 -10.80 -15.01 -16.11
CA MET A 81 -10.44 -13.64 -15.73
C MET A 81 -11.69 -12.86 -15.34
N VAL A 82 -11.60 -12.12 -14.24
CA VAL A 82 -12.69 -11.28 -13.70
C VAL A 82 -12.18 -9.85 -13.53
N ILE A 83 -12.94 -8.87 -14.00
CA ILE A 83 -12.63 -7.44 -13.84
C ILE A 83 -13.72 -6.71 -13.06
N ALA A 84 -13.37 -5.59 -12.42
CA ALA A 84 -14.33 -4.65 -11.85
C ALA A 84 -14.91 -3.75 -12.95
N ILE A 85 -16.24 -3.60 -12.99
CA ILE A 85 -16.94 -2.81 -14.01
C ILE A 85 -17.77 -1.66 -13.42
N TYR A 86 -17.93 -1.56 -12.11
CA TYR A 86 -18.68 -0.50 -11.43
C TYR A 86 -17.81 0.27 -10.45
N GLY A 87 -18.14 1.58 -10.27
CA GLY A 87 -17.45 2.43 -9.31
C GLY A 87 -16.03 2.79 -9.72
N LEU A 88 -15.78 2.89 -11.02
CA LEU A 88 -14.45 3.14 -11.59
C LEU A 88 -13.91 4.55 -11.29
N GLU A 89 -14.76 5.45 -10.80
CA GLU A 89 -14.37 6.77 -10.28
C GLU A 89 -13.60 6.67 -8.97
N ALA A 90 -13.86 5.63 -8.17
CA ALA A 90 -13.20 5.45 -6.89
C ALA A 90 -11.71 5.06 -7.06
N ALA A 91 -10.86 5.65 -6.22
CA ALA A 91 -9.43 5.36 -6.22
C ALA A 91 -9.16 3.86 -6.06
N GLY A 92 -8.33 3.32 -6.95
CA GLY A 92 -7.90 1.92 -6.92
C GLY A 92 -8.94 0.89 -7.38
N VAL A 93 -10.12 1.27 -7.86
CA VAL A 93 -11.09 0.34 -8.49
C VAL A 93 -10.77 0.14 -9.97
N ARG A 94 -10.40 1.22 -10.66
CA ARG A 94 -10.00 1.17 -12.06
C ARG A 94 -8.82 0.23 -12.27
N GLY A 95 -8.95 -0.69 -13.21
CA GLY A 95 -7.90 -1.67 -13.52
C GLY A 95 -7.84 -2.87 -12.56
N LYS A 96 -8.79 -3.02 -11.64
CA LYS A 96 -8.91 -4.25 -10.85
C LYS A 96 -9.27 -5.41 -11.76
N ALA A 97 -8.43 -6.43 -11.74
CA ALA A 97 -8.62 -7.68 -12.45
C ALA A 97 -7.92 -8.80 -11.69
N SER A 98 -8.49 -10.00 -11.76
CA SER A 98 -7.91 -11.21 -11.19
C SER A 98 -8.30 -12.43 -12.03
N ILE A 99 -7.59 -13.54 -11.86
CA ILE A 99 -7.88 -14.83 -12.49
C ILE A 99 -8.29 -15.80 -11.39
N THR A 100 -9.38 -16.52 -11.57
CA THR A 100 -9.89 -17.48 -10.57
C THR A 100 -9.03 -18.74 -10.52
N LYS A 101 -8.76 -19.27 -9.33
CA LYS A 101 -8.14 -20.57 -9.09
C LYS A 101 -9.15 -21.63 -8.60
N MET A 102 -10.44 -21.34 -8.73
CA MET A 102 -11.55 -22.19 -8.33
C MET A 102 -12.79 -21.82 -9.14
N ASP A 103 -13.68 -22.76 -9.27
CA ASP A 103 -15.01 -22.49 -9.83
C ASP A 103 -15.75 -21.50 -8.91
N SER A 104 -16.33 -20.46 -9.49
CA SER A 104 -16.89 -19.36 -8.72
C SER A 104 -18.04 -18.65 -9.43
N THR A 105 -18.90 -18.02 -8.66
CA THR A 105 -19.86 -17.03 -9.13
C THR A 105 -19.28 -15.62 -8.96
N ILE A 106 -19.81 -14.64 -9.68
CA ILE A 106 -19.38 -13.23 -9.57
C ILE A 106 -20.56 -12.31 -9.32
N SER A 107 -20.31 -11.18 -8.66
CA SER A 107 -21.31 -10.16 -8.40
C SER A 107 -21.59 -9.28 -9.63
N GLN A 108 -22.68 -8.53 -9.61
CA GLN A 108 -23.01 -7.56 -10.66
C GLN A 108 -21.93 -6.47 -10.87
N SER A 109 -21.04 -6.25 -9.89
CA SER A 109 -19.94 -5.28 -10.00
C SER A 109 -18.74 -5.83 -10.76
N CYS A 110 -18.82 -7.09 -11.22
CA CYS A 110 -17.77 -7.81 -11.92
C CYS A 110 -18.23 -8.33 -13.28
N MET A 111 -17.25 -8.49 -14.18
CA MET A 111 -17.43 -9.12 -15.48
C MET A 111 -16.41 -10.23 -15.67
N ALA A 112 -16.87 -11.39 -16.10
CA ALA A 112 -16.06 -12.55 -16.44
C ALA A 112 -15.67 -12.55 -17.92
N PHE A 113 -14.46 -12.99 -18.20
CA PHE A 113 -13.89 -13.23 -19.52
C PHE A 113 -13.66 -14.72 -19.67
N ASN A 114 -14.54 -15.41 -20.39
CA ASN A 114 -14.38 -16.82 -20.70
C ASN A 114 -13.66 -16.97 -22.04
N SER A 115 -12.46 -17.55 -22.04
CA SER A 115 -11.65 -17.69 -23.25
C SER A 115 -12.32 -18.62 -24.27
N LEU A 116 -12.28 -18.22 -25.55
CA LEU A 116 -12.68 -19.05 -26.68
C LEU A 116 -11.50 -19.84 -27.29
N GLY A 117 -10.33 -19.74 -26.67
CA GLY A 117 -9.18 -20.60 -26.94
C GLY A 117 -8.03 -19.97 -27.74
N ASN A 118 -8.21 -18.85 -28.45
CA ASN A 118 -7.14 -18.21 -29.24
C ASN A 118 -6.18 -17.39 -28.37
N VAL A 119 -6.71 -16.77 -27.32
CA VAL A 119 -5.96 -15.89 -26.40
C VAL A 119 -5.97 -16.50 -25.01
N LEU A 120 -4.78 -16.61 -24.42
CA LEU A 120 -4.62 -17.10 -23.05
C LEU A 120 -5.21 -16.11 -22.04
N THR A 121 -5.89 -16.61 -21.03
CA THR A 121 -6.46 -15.79 -19.95
C THR A 121 -5.39 -14.93 -19.25
N GLN A 122 -4.22 -15.52 -19.01
CA GLN A 122 -3.09 -14.83 -18.37
C GLN A 122 -2.49 -13.74 -19.27
N PHE A 123 -2.47 -13.95 -20.59
CA PHE A 123 -2.05 -12.94 -21.57
C PHE A 123 -3.05 -11.76 -21.56
N MET A 124 -4.35 -12.06 -21.64
CA MET A 124 -5.41 -11.06 -21.57
C MET A 124 -5.37 -10.27 -20.26
N TYR A 125 -5.02 -10.90 -19.13
CA TYR A 125 -4.83 -10.20 -17.86
C TYR A 125 -3.76 -9.09 -17.97
N TYR A 126 -2.63 -9.36 -18.59
CA TYR A 126 -1.57 -8.36 -18.75
C TYR A 126 -1.93 -7.29 -19.77
N VAL A 127 -2.62 -7.65 -20.87
CA VAL A 127 -3.20 -6.66 -21.81
C VAL A 127 -4.14 -5.73 -21.05
N TYR A 128 -5.05 -6.28 -20.24
CA TYR A 128 -5.98 -5.48 -19.45
C TYR A 128 -5.25 -4.58 -18.45
N LYS A 129 -4.21 -5.08 -17.78
CA LYS A 129 -3.40 -4.26 -16.85
C LYS A 129 -2.73 -3.07 -17.54
N LYS A 130 -2.28 -3.24 -18.79
CA LYS A 130 -1.76 -2.15 -19.62
C LYS A 130 -2.85 -1.16 -20.01
N GLU A 131 -3.99 -1.66 -20.49
CA GLU A 131 -5.06 -0.86 -21.09
C GLU A 131 -6.08 -0.30 -20.09
N ALA A 132 -6.04 -0.75 -18.85
CA ALA A 132 -7.06 -0.46 -17.84
C ALA A 132 -7.31 1.04 -17.61
N GLN A 133 -6.25 1.85 -17.68
CA GLN A 133 -6.39 3.31 -17.55
C GLN A 133 -7.18 3.90 -18.72
N ILE A 134 -6.89 3.47 -19.94
CA ILE A 134 -7.58 3.93 -21.15
C ILE A 134 -9.04 3.45 -21.13
N LEU A 135 -9.27 2.16 -20.84
CA LEU A 135 -10.61 1.59 -20.74
C LEU A 135 -11.45 2.30 -19.67
N GLY A 136 -10.87 2.56 -18.51
CA GLY A 136 -11.56 3.23 -17.40
C GLY A 136 -11.76 4.75 -17.58
N THR A 137 -11.08 5.41 -18.51
CA THR A 137 -11.24 6.86 -18.75
C THR A 137 -12.02 7.19 -20.01
N ARG A 138 -11.72 6.51 -21.13
CA ARG A 138 -12.34 6.79 -22.42
C ARG A 138 -13.66 6.06 -22.63
N TYR A 139 -13.79 4.88 -22.04
CA TYR A 139 -14.91 3.98 -22.31
C TYR A 139 -15.89 3.85 -21.12
N ALA A 140 -15.50 4.31 -19.93
CA ALA A 140 -16.41 4.33 -18.79
C ALA A 140 -17.49 5.39 -18.99
N GLN A 141 -18.76 5.00 -18.77
CA GLN A 141 -19.93 5.87 -18.91
C GLN A 141 -20.49 6.23 -17.54
N GLY A 142 -21.07 7.41 -17.42
CA GLY A 142 -21.71 7.92 -16.22
C GLY A 142 -20.94 9.10 -15.58
N THR A 143 -21.68 10.08 -15.07
CA THR A 143 -21.12 11.30 -14.46
C THR A 143 -20.87 11.15 -12.96
N LYS A 144 -21.74 10.42 -12.25
CA LYS A 144 -21.61 10.18 -10.80
C LYS A 144 -21.02 8.81 -10.49
N GLN A 145 -21.32 7.80 -11.29
CA GLN A 145 -20.79 6.45 -11.17
C GLN A 145 -20.32 5.98 -12.55
N GLN A 146 -19.05 5.73 -12.70
CA GLN A 146 -18.44 5.28 -13.95
C GLN A 146 -18.50 3.76 -14.07
N ASN A 147 -19.07 3.29 -15.19
CA ASN A 147 -19.28 1.86 -15.44
C ASN A 147 -18.78 1.47 -16.83
N LEU A 148 -18.31 0.23 -16.98
CA LEU A 148 -17.96 -0.40 -18.26
C LEU A 148 -19.05 -1.38 -18.68
N SER A 149 -19.59 -1.20 -19.90
CA SER A 149 -20.53 -2.15 -20.48
C SER A 149 -19.81 -3.29 -21.21
N SER A 150 -20.50 -4.43 -21.33
CA SER A 150 -19.98 -5.59 -22.08
C SER A 150 -19.72 -5.28 -23.54
N ASP A 151 -20.59 -4.46 -24.17
CA ASP A 151 -20.49 -4.13 -25.59
C ASP A 151 -19.26 -3.26 -25.88
N LEU A 152 -18.97 -2.30 -25.01
CA LEU A 152 -17.78 -1.47 -25.10
C LEU A 152 -16.49 -2.28 -24.98
N ILE A 153 -16.44 -3.20 -24.00
CA ILE A 153 -15.28 -4.08 -23.81
C ILE A 153 -15.18 -5.08 -24.96
N SER A 154 -16.30 -5.65 -25.40
CA SER A 154 -16.34 -6.62 -26.50
C SER A 154 -15.79 -6.06 -27.79
N SER A 155 -16.11 -4.78 -28.11
CA SER A 155 -15.66 -4.09 -29.32
C SER A 155 -14.21 -3.57 -29.25
N TYR A 156 -13.56 -3.65 -28.08
CA TYR A 156 -12.18 -3.16 -27.94
C TYR A 156 -11.20 -4.01 -28.75
N LYS A 157 -10.34 -3.33 -29.52
CA LYS A 157 -9.33 -3.99 -30.37
C LYS A 157 -8.30 -4.71 -29.51
N LEU A 158 -8.02 -5.95 -29.87
CA LEU A 158 -7.04 -6.80 -29.23
C LEU A 158 -5.98 -7.23 -30.24
N HIS A 159 -4.72 -7.01 -29.91
CA HIS A 159 -3.57 -7.49 -30.66
C HIS A 159 -2.90 -8.61 -29.87
N TYR A 160 -2.65 -9.74 -30.51
CA TYR A 160 -2.03 -10.89 -29.85
C TYR A 160 -1.18 -11.71 -30.83
N PRO A 161 -0.07 -12.31 -30.35
CA PRO A 161 0.78 -13.19 -31.14
C PRO A 161 0.30 -14.65 -31.12
N SER A 162 1.11 -15.54 -31.68
CA SER A 162 0.95 -16.98 -31.54
C SER A 162 0.89 -17.40 -30.05
N LYS A 163 0.28 -18.55 -29.76
CA LYS A 163 0.17 -19.06 -28.37
C LYS A 163 1.54 -19.26 -27.70
N GLU A 164 2.55 -19.65 -28.47
CA GLU A 164 3.91 -19.83 -27.96
C GLU A 164 4.51 -18.51 -27.47
N GLU A 165 4.35 -17.44 -28.25
CA GLU A 165 4.80 -16.11 -27.85
C GLU A 165 3.98 -15.57 -26.68
N GLN A 166 2.65 -15.79 -26.65
CA GLN A 166 1.81 -15.45 -25.49
C GLN A 166 2.34 -16.12 -24.21
N LEU A 167 2.63 -17.42 -24.25
CA LEU A 167 3.19 -18.16 -23.11
C LEU A 167 4.52 -17.55 -22.65
N LYS A 168 5.43 -17.26 -23.61
CA LYS A 168 6.72 -16.65 -23.28
C LYS A 168 6.59 -15.31 -22.58
N ILE A 169 5.67 -14.46 -23.06
CA ILE A 169 5.37 -13.16 -22.45
C ILE A 169 4.78 -13.35 -21.05
N VAL A 170 3.83 -14.26 -20.89
CA VAL A 170 3.17 -14.57 -19.62
C VAL A 170 4.17 -15.08 -18.59
N ASP A 171 5.03 -16.02 -18.96
CA ASP A 171 6.03 -16.60 -18.07
C ASP A 171 7.01 -15.52 -17.60
N PHE A 172 7.49 -14.69 -18.52
CA PHE A 172 8.41 -13.61 -18.19
C PHE A 172 7.80 -12.58 -17.23
N LEU A 173 6.57 -12.10 -17.51
CA LEU A 173 5.89 -11.14 -16.64
C LEU A 173 5.49 -11.76 -15.30
N SER A 174 5.20 -13.07 -15.27
CA SER A 174 4.90 -13.78 -14.02
C SER A 174 6.12 -13.84 -13.08
N LEU A 175 7.33 -14.01 -13.62
CA LEU A 175 8.57 -13.93 -12.82
C LEU A 175 8.75 -12.55 -12.17
N ILE A 176 8.38 -11.48 -12.87
CA ILE A 176 8.41 -10.11 -12.29
C ILE A 176 7.36 -9.97 -11.19
N ASP A 177 6.15 -10.52 -11.39
CA ASP A 177 5.12 -10.54 -10.35
C ASP A 177 5.60 -11.28 -9.09
N GLU A 178 6.21 -12.45 -9.24
CA GLU A 178 6.76 -13.24 -8.14
C GLU A 178 7.88 -12.49 -7.39
N LYS A 179 8.75 -11.78 -8.11
CA LYS A 179 9.76 -10.90 -7.50
C LYS A 179 9.12 -9.81 -6.65
N ILE A 180 8.09 -9.12 -7.18
CA ILE A 180 7.36 -8.07 -6.47
C ILE A 180 6.68 -8.63 -5.21
N GLU A 181 5.99 -9.76 -5.30
CA GLU A 181 5.33 -10.40 -4.15
C GLU A 181 6.35 -10.85 -3.08
N THR A 182 7.48 -11.40 -3.51
CA THR A 182 8.56 -11.81 -2.60
C THR A 182 9.16 -10.61 -1.88
N GLN A 183 9.37 -9.52 -2.62
CA GLN A 183 9.90 -8.27 -2.08
C GLN A 183 8.96 -7.66 -1.03
N ILE A 184 7.65 -7.68 -1.26
CA ILE A 184 6.64 -7.24 -0.28
C ILE A 184 6.75 -8.08 1.00
N LYS A 185 6.84 -9.41 0.88
CA LYS A 185 6.98 -10.31 2.06
C LYS A 185 8.27 -10.04 2.84
N ILE A 186 9.37 -9.72 2.16
CA ILE A 186 10.64 -9.35 2.82
C ILE A 186 10.45 -8.06 3.63
N ILE A 187 9.83 -7.04 3.04
CA ILE A 187 9.54 -5.76 3.70
C ILE A 187 8.66 -5.97 4.94
N ASP A 188 7.55 -6.70 4.81
CA ASP A 188 6.63 -7.00 5.93
C ASP A 188 7.35 -7.73 7.08
N ARG A 189 8.23 -8.68 6.73
CA ARG A 189 9.04 -9.40 7.72
C ARG A 189 10.02 -8.48 8.43
N LEU A 190 10.73 -7.62 7.71
CA LEU A 190 11.66 -6.65 8.30
C LEU A 190 10.93 -5.67 9.22
N GLN A 191 9.78 -5.14 8.80
CA GLN A 191 8.95 -4.25 9.63
C GLN A 191 8.51 -4.95 10.93
N SER A 192 8.10 -6.21 10.84
CA SER A 192 7.72 -7.01 12.00
C SER A 192 8.90 -7.27 12.93
N GLN A 193 10.09 -7.53 12.40
CA GLN A 193 11.31 -7.72 13.19
C GLN A 193 11.73 -6.42 13.89
N ILE A 194 11.72 -5.28 13.19
CA ILE A 194 12.01 -3.96 13.78
C ILE A 194 11.02 -3.66 14.93
N LYS A 195 9.73 -3.90 14.70
CA LYS A 195 8.70 -3.72 15.74
C LYS A 195 8.95 -4.61 16.95
N TYR A 196 9.31 -5.86 16.72
CA TYR A 196 9.65 -6.81 17.80
C TYR A 196 10.87 -6.34 18.59
N ILE A 197 11.98 -5.99 17.91
CA ILE A 197 13.21 -5.52 18.55
C ILE A 197 12.92 -4.26 19.36
N LYS A 198 12.22 -3.26 18.81
CA LYS A 198 11.79 -2.05 19.53
C LYS A 198 10.96 -2.37 20.77
N GLY A 199 10.15 -3.43 20.74
CA GLY A 199 9.37 -3.90 21.89
C GLY A 199 10.19 -4.62 22.95
N GLN A 200 11.33 -5.22 22.58
CA GLN A 200 12.20 -6.01 23.46
C GLN A 200 13.43 -5.23 23.96
N ILE A 201 13.65 -4.02 23.49
CA ILE A 201 14.82 -3.18 23.85
C ILE A 201 15.05 -3.15 25.37
N LEU A 202 13.97 -3.08 26.16
CA LEU A 202 14.02 -3.02 27.62
C LEU A 202 14.39 -4.35 28.29
N ASN A 203 14.29 -5.47 27.58
CA ASN A 203 14.60 -6.81 28.10
C ASN A 203 16.04 -7.24 27.80
N LEU A 204 16.78 -6.45 26.99
CA LEU A 204 18.12 -6.79 26.52
C LEU A 204 19.24 -6.27 27.44
N THR A 205 18.92 -5.48 28.47
CA THR A 205 19.90 -4.75 29.28
C THR A 205 19.90 -5.22 30.74
N THR A 206 21.09 -5.33 31.34
CA THR A 206 21.27 -5.84 32.72
C THR A 206 21.18 -4.78 33.80
N THR A 207 21.41 -3.50 33.47
CA THR A 207 21.36 -2.39 34.42
C THR A 207 20.50 -1.27 33.83
N ILE A 208 19.37 -1.00 34.46
CA ILE A 208 18.39 -0.02 33.97
C ILE A 208 18.15 1.02 35.04
N GLU A 209 18.35 2.29 34.71
CA GLU A 209 17.84 3.42 35.46
C GLU A 209 16.50 3.85 34.88
N ILE A 210 15.56 4.26 35.72
CA ILE A 210 14.29 4.84 35.28
C ILE A 210 14.39 6.34 35.49
N LYS A 211 14.30 7.11 34.40
CA LYS A 211 14.30 8.59 34.42
C LYS A 211 13.08 9.15 33.69
N SER A 212 12.55 10.26 34.17
CA SER A 212 11.52 11.00 33.45
C SER A 212 12.15 11.73 32.25
N LEU A 213 11.34 12.01 31.22
CA LEU A 213 11.85 12.59 29.98
C LEU A 213 12.55 13.95 30.20
N ASP A 214 12.07 14.78 31.13
CA ASP A 214 12.67 16.05 31.52
C ASP A 214 14.00 15.95 32.24
N GLN A 215 14.36 14.77 32.77
CA GLN A 215 15.69 14.48 33.30
C GLN A 215 16.68 14.05 32.21
N LEU A 216 16.18 13.70 31.02
CA LEU A 216 16.98 13.16 29.92
C LEU A 216 17.31 14.20 28.85
N CYS A 217 16.53 15.27 28.74
CA CYS A 217 16.73 16.31 27.76
C CYS A 217 15.96 17.60 28.13
N ASP A 218 16.34 18.70 27.51
CA ASP A 218 15.59 19.93 27.55
C ASP A 218 14.41 19.83 26.57
N ILE A 219 13.23 20.24 27.01
CA ILE A 219 12.00 20.26 26.20
C ILE A 219 11.55 21.70 25.99
N SER A 220 11.53 22.12 24.75
CA SER A 220 11.01 23.43 24.33
C SER A 220 9.98 23.28 23.21
N THR A 221 9.41 24.39 22.74
CA THR A 221 8.52 24.41 21.58
C THR A 221 9.02 25.39 20.54
N GLY A 222 8.67 25.12 19.27
CA GLY A 222 8.85 26.12 18.22
C GLY A 222 8.11 27.41 18.51
N LYS A 223 8.48 28.48 17.81
CA LYS A 223 7.89 29.82 17.97
C LYS A 223 7.28 30.36 16.67
N ARG A 224 7.45 29.67 15.57
CA ARG A 224 7.02 30.09 14.23
C ARG A 224 5.58 29.68 13.94
N ASP A 225 4.91 30.49 13.11
CA ASP A 225 3.64 30.07 12.50
C ASP A 225 3.88 29.17 11.29
N ALA A 226 2.95 28.26 11.01
CA ALA A 226 3.09 27.34 9.88
C ALA A 226 3.12 28.08 8.52
N ASN A 227 2.51 29.25 8.43
CA ASN A 227 2.48 30.08 7.21
C ASN A 227 3.84 30.74 6.89
N GLU A 228 4.82 30.68 7.79
CA GLU A 228 6.17 31.21 7.55
C GLU A 228 7.05 30.30 6.68
N MET A 229 6.54 29.12 6.30
CA MET A 229 7.24 28.20 5.39
C MET A 229 7.54 28.86 4.04
N LYS A 230 8.68 28.49 3.45
CA LYS A 230 9.12 28.92 2.11
C LYS A 230 9.55 27.74 1.28
N ILE A 231 9.25 27.80 -0.04
CA ILE A 231 9.56 26.70 -0.97
C ILE A 231 11.06 26.43 -1.05
N ASN A 232 11.90 27.49 -1.03
CA ASN A 232 13.36 27.41 -1.19
C ASN A 232 14.11 28.04 0.00
N GLY A 233 13.59 27.88 1.23
CA GLY A 233 14.26 28.38 2.43
C GLY A 233 15.59 27.69 2.70
N MET A 234 16.50 28.37 3.40
CA MET A 234 17.87 27.86 3.68
C MET A 234 17.91 26.76 4.73
N TYR A 235 16.94 26.72 5.64
CA TYR A 235 16.93 25.84 6.81
C TYR A 235 15.69 24.96 6.80
N LYS A 236 15.77 23.78 7.44
CA LYS A 236 14.61 22.93 7.66
C LYS A 236 13.62 23.60 8.60
N PHE A 237 12.33 23.46 8.28
CA PHE A 237 11.23 23.94 9.11
C PHE A 237 10.29 22.78 9.45
N PHE A 238 10.29 22.40 10.72
CA PHE A 238 9.50 21.27 11.20
C PHE A 238 8.13 21.75 11.71
N THR A 239 7.11 21.26 11.06
CA THR A 239 5.71 21.42 11.45
C THR A 239 5.15 20.11 11.99
N CYS A 240 3.87 20.09 12.32
CA CYS A 240 3.18 18.85 12.73
C CYS A 240 2.73 17.99 11.53
N SER A 241 3.54 17.93 10.48
CA SER A 241 3.33 17.16 9.24
C SER A 241 4.43 16.13 9.03
N ARG A 242 4.15 15.11 8.21
CA ARG A 242 5.18 14.17 7.73
C ARG A 242 6.15 14.81 6.76
N GLU A 243 5.69 15.79 6.00
CA GLU A 243 6.49 16.51 5.02
C GLU A 243 7.49 17.44 5.72
N ASP A 244 8.64 17.60 5.09
CA ASP A 244 9.67 18.56 5.50
C ASP A 244 9.49 19.85 4.70
N TYR A 245 9.41 20.96 5.43
CA TYR A 245 9.35 22.30 4.87
C TYR A 245 10.67 23.02 5.04
N CYS A 246 10.76 24.24 4.49
CA CYS A 246 11.91 25.11 4.62
C CYS A 246 11.51 26.50 5.12
N ILE A 247 12.49 27.24 5.68
CA ILE A 247 12.36 28.62 6.16
C ILE A 247 13.73 29.32 6.02
N ASP A 248 13.75 30.67 6.04
CA ASP A 248 15.00 31.43 5.89
C ASP A 248 15.73 31.69 7.22
N THR A 249 15.14 31.36 8.34
CA THR A 249 15.69 31.58 9.68
C THR A 249 15.85 30.26 10.43
N TYR A 250 16.65 30.27 11.48
CA TYR A 250 16.72 29.15 12.42
C TYR A 250 16.70 29.68 13.87
N SER A 251 16.08 28.92 14.75
CA SER A 251 16.04 29.16 16.19
C SER A 251 16.68 28.04 16.99
N PHE A 252 16.95 26.90 16.32
CA PHE A 252 17.54 25.71 16.92
C PHE A 252 18.76 25.26 16.10
N GLU A 253 19.76 24.71 16.80
CA GLU A 253 20.97 24.15 16.19
C GLU A 253 21.43 22.92 16.96
N GLY A 254 21.99 21.92 16.24
CA GLY A 254 22.51 20.67 16.80
C GLY A 254 21.51 19.51 16.72
N GLU A 255 21.79 18.47 17.51
CA GLU A 255 20.94 17.28 17.56
C GLU A 255 19.62 17.58 18.28
N ALA A 256 18.53 17.15 17.67
CA ALA A 256 17.20 17.32 18.22
C ALA A 256 16.27 16.16 17.88
N LEU A 257 15.33 15.88 18.78
CA LEU A 257 14.12 15.12 18.49
C LEU A 257 12.95 16.11 18.40
N ILE A 258 12.22 16.03 17.31
CA ILE A 258 11.12 16.93 17.00
C ILE A 258 9.82 16.13 17.07
N ILE A 259 8.90 16.53 17.97
CA ILE A 259 7.64 15.78 18.24
C ILE A 259 6.45 16.65 17.84
N SER A 260 5.60 16.14 16.96
CA SER A 260 4.37 16.81 16.55
C SER A 260 3.34 16.82 17.68
N GLY A 261 2.99 18.01 18.18
CA GLY A 261 2.02 18.19 19.27
C GLY A 261 0.55 18.16 18.83
N ASN A 262 0.27 18.27 17.53
CA ASN A 262 -1.05 18.13 16.89
C ASN A 262 -0.86 17.59 15.45
N GLY A 263 -1.89 17.61 14.60
CA GLY A 263 -1.81 17.11 13.22
C GLY A 263 -1.42 15.64 13.18
N GLU A 264 -0.23 15.34 12.68
CA GLU A 264 0.39 14.00 12.80
C GLU A 264 0.87 13.76 14.24
N LEU A 265 -0.09 13.65 15.14
CA LEU A 265 0.09 13.65 16.59
C LEU A 265 1.08 12.60 17.06
N GLY A 266 2.16 13.03 17.75
CA GLY A 266 3.18 12.12 18.28
C GLY A 266 4.18 11.62 17.24
N LEU A 267 4.17 12.14 16.01
CA LEU A 267 5.22 11.88 15.03
C LEU A 267 6.55 12.42 15.58
N ILE A 268 7.59 11.59 15.57
CA ILE A 268 8.92 11.93 16.07
C ILE A 268 9.90 11.91 14.90
N LYS A 269 10.61 13.02 14.69
CA LYS A 269 11.71 13.15 13.74
C LYS A 269 13.02 13.41 14.48
N TYR A 270 14.11 12.84 13.99
CA TYR A 270 15.48 13.17 14.41
C TYR A 270 16.10 14.10 13.38
N TYR A 271 16.77 15.13 13.84
CA TYR A 271 17.53 16.04 12.99
C TYR A 271 18.79 16.54 13.69
N ASN A 272 19.84 16.76 12.91
CA ASN A 272 21.07 17.38 13.38
C ASN A 272 21.46 18.49 12.40
N GLY A 273 21.45 19.73 12.86
CA GLY A 273 21.74 20.92 12.05
C GLY A 273 20.99 22.14 12.50
N LYS A 274 20.93 23.18 11.66
CA LYS A 274 20.19 24.41 11.90
C LYS A 274 18.77 24.27 11.37
N PHE A 275 17.75 24.61 12.20
CA PHE A 275 16.35 24.48 11.85
C PHE A 275 15.46 25.43 12.64
N ASP A 276 14.22 25.54 12.22
CA ASP A 276 13.16 26.18 12.98
C ASP A 276 11.95 25.21 13.15
N ALA A 277 11.06 25.52 14.07
CA ALA A 277 9.92 24.67 14.39
C ALA A 277 8.64 25.49 14.61
N TYR A 278 7.52 24.91 14.20
CA TYR A 278 6.18 25.44 14.43
C TYR A 278 5.83 25.43 15.93
N GLN A 279 5.09 26.45 16.38
CA GLN A 279 4.75 26.65 17.78
C GLN A 279 4.09 25.48 18.52
N ARG A 280 3.49 24.53 17.81
CA ARG A 280 2.90 23.32 18.39
C ARG A 280 3.77 22.07 18.19
N THR A 281 5.03 22.27 17.86
CA THR A 281 6.03 21.22 17.72
C THR A 281 6.96 21.27 18.91
N TYR A 282 7.12 20.17 19.64
CA TYR A 282 8.10 20.06 20.73
C TYR A 282 9.47 19.76 20.16
N VAL A 283 10.47 20.42 20.71
CA VAL A 283 11.89 20.26 20.37
C VAL A 283 12.63 19.79 21.62
N LEU A 284 13.23 18.61 21.55
CA LEU A 284 14.03 18.01 22.60
C LEU A 284 15.51 18.12 22.21
N GLN A 285 16.34 18.70 23.08
CA GLN A 285 17.77 18.90 22.88
C GLN A 285 18.54 18.65 24.18
N ASN A 286 19.88 18.78 24.17
CA ASN A 286 20.75 18.66 25.32
C ASN A 286 20.57 17.32 26.07
N PHE A 287 20.78 16.23 25.35
CA PHE A 287 20.47 14.89 25.81
C PHE A 287 21.49 14.36 26.82
N ASN A 288 21.03 13.79 27.93
CA ASN A 288 21.79 13.00 28.88
C ASN A 288 21.77 11.49 28.55
N CYS A 289 21.39 11.14 27.33
CA CYS A 289 21.31 9.77 26.80
C CYS A 289 21.53 9.81 25.27
N HIS A 290 21.64 8.66 24.63
CA HIS A 290 21.76 8.64 23.16
C HIS A 290 20.44 9.09 22.50
N PRO A 291 20.40 10.15 21.66
CA PRO A 291 19.17 10.74 21.14
C PRO A 291 18.31 9.74 20.32
N LYS A 292 18.95 8.93 19.46
CA LYS A 292 18.21 7.93 18.68
C LYS A 292 17.67 6.79 19.55
N TYR A 293 18.38 6.39 20.63
CA TYR A 293 17.83 5.45 21.60
C TYR A 293 16.55 5.99 22.21
N LEU A 294 16.60 7.25 22.68
CA LEU A 294 15.42 7.93 23.23
C LEU A 294 14.28 8.00 22.21
N MET A 295 14.59 8.30 20.95
CA MET A 295 13.61 8.30 19.86
C MET A 295 12.90 6.96 19.74
N TYR A 296 13.62 5.84 19.74
CA TYR A 296 13.03 4.51 19.63
C TYR A 296 12.14 4.15 20.82
N VAL A 297 12.57 4.50 22.04
CA VAL A 297 11.75 4.29 23.23
C VAL A 297 10.47 5.14 23.17
N LEU A 298 10.59 6.40 22.79
CA LEU A 298 9.44 7.31 22.65
C LEU A 298 8.47 6.85 21.56
N GLN A 299 8.95 6.36 20.42
CA GLN A 299 8.12 5.76 19.37
C GLN A 299 7.26 4.59 19.87
N SER A 300 7.73 3.86 20.88
CA SER A 300 6.96 2.77 21.51
C SER A 300 6.01 3.27 22.61
N LYS A 301 6.44 4.23 23.44
CA LYS A 301 5.69 4.65 24.64
C LYS A 301 4.70 5.76 24.38
N LEU A 302 5.06 6.74 23.54
CA LEU A 302 4.25 7.95 23.32
C LEU A 302 2.86 7.64 22.71
N PRO A 303 2.70 6.76 21.72
CA PRO A 303 1.37 6.41 21.20
C PRO A 303 0.43 5.84 22.26
N ARG A 304 0.94 4.99 23.15
CA ARG A 304 0.16 4.40 24.26
C ARG A 304 -0.23 5.45 25.29
N LYS A 305 0.64 6.46 25.52
CA LYS A 305 0.38 7.56 26.44
C LYS A 305 -0.70 8.47 25.89
N ILE A 306 -0.60 8.84 24.61
CA ILE A 306 -1.60 9.65 23.89
C ILE A 306 -2.97 8.96 23.91
N GLU A 307 -3.02 7.65 23.62
CA GLU A 307 -4.26 6.87 23.61
C GLU A 307 -4.97 6.92 24.99
N LYS A 308 -4.22 6.82 26.08
CA LYS A 308 -4.76 6.89 27.44
C LYS A 308 -5.25 8.27 27.85
N GLU A 309 -4.67 9.33 27.29
CA GLU A 309 -5.00 10.73 27.61
C GLU A 309 -6.02 11.35 26.64
N LYS A 310 -6.45 10.60 25.63
CA LYS A 310 -7.37 11.07 24.60
C LYS A 310 -8.75 11.34 25.16
N ASN A 311 -9.15 12.60 25.20
CA ASN A 311 -10.52 13.00 25.54
C ASN A 311 -11.46 12.79 24.36
N VAL A 312 -12.60 12.14 24.60
CA VAL A 312 -13.64 11.92 23.59
C VAL A 312 -14.26 13.27 23.21
N GLY A 313 -14.18 13.64 21.92
CA GLY A 313 -14.86 14.82 21.36
C GLY A 313 -14.02 16.08 21.16
N ALA A 314 -12.75 16.12 21.56
CA ALA A 314 -11.84 17.23 21.27
C ALA A 314 -10.75 16.85 20.26
N MET A 315 -10.26 17.84 19.48
CA MET A 315 -9.08 17.62 18.63
C MET A 315 -7.91 17.22 19.53
N PRO A 316 -7.31 16.04 19.36
CA PRO A 316 -6.26 15.57 20.26
C PRO A 316 -4.98 16.41 20.07
N TYR A 317 -4.35 16.79 21.19
CA TYR A 317 -3.06 17.48 21.22
C TYR A 317 -2.23 16.99 22.40
N ILE A 318 -0.91 17.08 22.27
CA ILE A 318 0.04 16.76 23.34
C ILE A 318 0.26 18.03 24.18
N VAL A 319 0.18 17.89 25.49
CA VAL A 319 0.62 18.93 26.43
C VAL A 319 2.00 18.59 27.00
N LEU A 320 2.74 19.56 27.47
CA LEU A 320 4.09 19.34 28.03
C LEU A 320 4.09 18.25 29.12
N LYS A 321 3.07 18.22 29.97
CA LYS A 321 2.92 17.21 31.04
C LYS A 321 2.82 15.78 30.48
N THR A 322 2.22 15.60 29.29
CA THR A 322 2.18 14.29 28.61
C THR A 322 3.59 13.77 28.35
N LEU A 323 4.49 14.65 27.89
CA LEU A 323 5.89 14.30 27.61
C LEU A 323 6.69 14.11 28.89
N THR A 324 6.67 15.10 29.81
CA THR A 324 7.47 15.05 31.05
C THR A 324 7.09 13.89 31.99
N SER A 325 5.85 13.39 31.89
CA SER A 325 5.39 12.21 32.66
C SER A 325 5.77 10.86 32.05
N ILE A 326 6.51 10.83 30.94
CA ILE A 326 6.99 9.57 30.36
C ILE A 326 8.23 9.12 31.10
N ASN A 327 8.14 7.97 31.76
CA ASN A 327 9.30 7.31 32.33
C ASN A 327 9.99 6.47 31.26
N VAL A 328 11.30 6.63 31.16
CA VAL A 328 12.16 5.97 30.20
C VAL A 328 13.16 5.11 30.95
N GLU A 329 13.23 3.85 30.59
CA GLU A 329 14.26 2.93 31.05
C GLU A 329 15.54 3.21 30.27
N ILE A 330 16.60 3.57 30.99
CA ILE A 330 17.89 3.97 30.42
C ILE A 330 18.95 2.94 30.83
N PRO A 331 19.47 2.13 29.91
CA PRO A 331 20.66 1.31 30.12
C PRO A 331 21.91 2.20 30.09
N ASN A 332 23.06 1.58 30.37
CA ASN A 332 24.33 2.28 30.20
C ASN A 332 24.55 2.74 28.76
N MET A 333 25.44 3.72 28.53
CA MET A 333 25.64 4.33 27.21
C MET A 333 26.11 3.32 26.14
N HIS A 334 26.91 2.33 26.51
CA HIS A 334 27.39 1.28 25.60
C HIS A 334 26.23 0.50 25.01
N ASP A 335 25.32 0.02 25.86
CA ASP A 335 24.14 -0.73 25.44
C ASP A 335 23.19 0.13 24.57
N GLN A 336 23.05 1.45 24.90
CA GLN A 336 22.27 2.36 24.07
C GLN A 336 22.81 2.46 22.65
N ILE A 337 24.15 2.59 22.50
CA ILE A 337 24.82 2.66 21.20
C ILE A 337 24.63 1.36 20.44
N GLU A 338 24.84 0.21 21.08
CA GLU A 338 24.69 -1.10 20.43
C GLU A 338 23.27 -1.31 19.91
N ILE A 339 22.25 -0.97 20.72
CA ILE A 339 20.83 -1.04 20.32
C ILE A 339 20.57 -0.14 19.11
N VAL A 340 21.08 1.11 19.13
CA VAL A 340 20.89 2.05 18.04
C VAL A 340 21.55 1.55 16.76
N ASP A 341 22.74 0.98 16.84
CA ASP A 341 23.47 0.45 15.68
C ASP A 341 22.73 -0.75 15.05
N ILE A 342 22.18 -1.62 15.87
CA ILE A 342 21.34 -2.74 15.40
C ILE A 342 20.09 -2.20 14.66
N LEU A 343 19.36 -1.29 15.28
CA LEU A 343 18.15 -0.73 14.69
C LEU A 343 18.40 0.07 13.42
N ASN A 344 19.49 0.89 13.39
CA ASN A 344 19.88 1.62 12.19
C ASN A 344 20.16 0.67 11.02
N LYS A 345 20.86 -0.45 11.24
CA LYS A 345 21.11 -1.46 10.19
C LYS A 345 19.83 -2.07 9.65
N PHE A 346 18.83 -2.33 10.51
CA PHE A 346 17.54 -2.84 10.08
C PHE A 346 16.73 -1.80 9.31
N GLU A 347 16.75 -0.53 9.74
CA GLU A 347 16.05 0.57 9.06
C GLU A 347 16.68 0.86 7.70
N GLU A 348 18.00 0.90 7.60
CA GLU A 348 18.71 1.03 6.32
C GLU A 348 18.38 -0.12 5.36
N LYS A 349 18.39 -1.36 5.87
CA LYS A 349 17.97 -2.51 5.07
C LYS A 349 16.54 -2.38 4.60
N LEU A 350 15.61 -1.97 5.47
CA LEU A 350 14.21 -1.77 5.11
C LEU A 350 14.05 -0.72 3.99
N GLU A 351 14.76 0.40 4.09
CA GLU A 351 14.76 1.45 3.07
C GLU A 351 15.26 0.93 1.72
N ASN A 352 16.37 0.20 1.72
CA ASN A 352 16.92 -0.41 0.50
C ASN A 352 15.94 -1.39 -0.14
N GLU A 353 15.25 -2.23 0.65
CA GLU A 353 14.26 -3.16 0.13
C GLU A 353 13.00 -2.43 -0.41
N GLN A 354 12.62 -1.30 0.16
CA GLN A 354 11.55 -0.45 -0.36
C GLN A 354 11.92 0.19 -1.70
N ILE A 355 13.14 0.70 -1.83
CA ILE A 355 13.66 1.24 -3.09
C ILE A 355 13.65 0.14 -4.17
N LEU A 356 14.10 -1.07 -3.83
CA LEU A 356 14.11 -2.21 -4.75
C LEU A 356 12.70 -2.58 -5.21
N LEU A 357 11.71 -2.56 -4.31
CA LEU A 357 10.30 -2.78 -4.66
C LEU A 357 9.81 -1.76 -5.70
N GLU A 358 10.12 -0.49 -5.51
CA GLU A 358 9.74 0.56 -6.46
C GLU A 358 10.44 0.41 -7.82
N LEU A 359 11.68 -0.07 -7.85
CA LEU A 359 12.38 -0.39 -9.09
C LEU A 359 11.71 -1.56 -9.84
N PHE A 360 11.32 -2.64 -9.15
CA PHE A 360 10.59 -3.75 -9.78
C PHE A 360 9.22 -3.33 -10.32
N LYS A 361 8.50 -2.45 -9.62
CA LYS A 361 7.23 -1.89 -10.12
C LYS A 361 7.43 -1.04 -11.37
N LYS A 362 8.48 -0.23 -11.42
CA LYS A 362 8.85 0.56 -12.60
C LYS A 362 9.23 -0.33 -13.78
N GLU A 363 10.05 -1.37 -13.53
CA GLU A 363 10.42 -2.37 -14.51
C GLU A 363 9.18 -3.04 -15.11
N LYS A 364 8.25 -3.52 -14.26
CA LYS A 364 6.99 -4.10 -14.70
C LYS A 364 6.18 -3.14 -15.58
N SER A 365 6.08 -1.88 -15.16
CA SER A 365 5.35 -0.86 -15.93
C SER A 365 5.98 -0.61 -17.30
N PHE A 366 7.32 -0.56 -17.37
CA PHE A 366 8.07 -0.44 -18.62
C PHE A 366 7.83 -1.65 -19.53
N LEU A 367 7.90 -2.86 -18.99
CA LEU A 367 7.67 -4.10 -19.73
C LEU A 367 6.23 -4.18 -20.27
N LEU A 368 5.23 -3.86 -19.46
CA LEU A 368 3.84 -3.81 -19.91
C LEU A 368 3.64 -2.81 -21.07
N LYS A 369 4.32 -1.67 -21.03
CA LYS A 369 4.22 -0.67 -22.09
C LYS A 369 4.87 -1.13 -23.42
N ASN A 370 5.92 -1.94 -23.36
CA ASN A 370 6.77 -2.24 -24.52
C ASN A 370 6.61 -3.66 -25.07
N LEU A 371 6.11 -4.64 -24.27
CA LEU A 371 5.85 -6.02 -24.71
C LEU A 371 4.48 -6.21 -25.37
N PHE A 372 3.63 -5.20 -25.39
CA PHE A 372 2.32 -5.23 -26.02
C PHE A 372 2.18 -4.08 -27.03
N VAL A 373 1.38 -4.33 -28.08
CA VAL A 373 1.07 -3.34 -29.12
C VAL A 373 0.11 -2.26 -28.61
#